data_5320781e3af110fc17e008959674e1bb
#
_entry.id   5320781e3af110fc17e008959674e1bb
#
_cell.length_a   1.000
_cell.length_b   1.000
_cell.length_c   1.000
_cell.angle_alpha   90.00
_cell.angle_beta   90.00
_cell.angle_gamma   90.00
#
_symmetry.space_group_name_H-M   'P 1'
#
loop_
_entity.id
_entity.type
_entity.pdbx_description
1 polymer ?
#
loop_
_entity_poly.entity_id
_entity_poly.type
_entity_poly.pdbx_seq_one_letter_code
_entity_poly.pdbx_strand_id
1 'polypeptide(L)'
;MKTATKIRILLIIFFIIIFSVIAARYAIGLHFKKKFSKRPPPNVIVSVVEKSNFYKSIETFGTAIARNSKTFRIKKDQVLGNLKIDNRFVKKGEIIVALKDNEIIMAEFAGKLGKREIAQGVLGSDSLIITLDDLKKVYIDIKIPENYVGILKKGLIAEISSPAFKKKFRGKIESVSSRIDPSTRSILARVI
;
A
#
# COMPACT_ATOMS: atom_id res chain seq x y z
N MET A 1 -27.16 -100.74 16.28
CA MET A 1 -25.82 -100.13 16.28
C MET A 1 -25.67 -98.98 15.22
N LYS A 2 -26.52 -98.85 14.23
CA LYS A 2 -26.32 -97.80 13.17
C LYS A 2 -26.71 -96.36 13.60
N THR A 3 -27.59 -96.13 14.55
CA THR A 3 -28.06 -94.82 15.02
C THR A 3 -27.07 -94.12 15.96
N ALA A 4 -26.42 -94.84 16.87
CA ALA A 4 -25.43 -94.26 17.78
C ALA A 4 -24.18 -93.76 17.07
N THR A 5 -23.79 -94.45 15.97
CA THR A 5 -22.64 -94.02 15.16
C THR A 5 -22.96 -92.73 14.39
N LYS A 6 -24.18 -92.60 13.89
CA LYS A 6 -24.65 -91.39 13.20
C LYS A 6 -24.68 -90.17 14.14
N ILE A 7 -25.15 -90.33 15.35
CA ILE A 7 -25.19 -89.28 16.38
C ILE A 7 -23.79 -88.89 16.79
N ARG A 8 -22.84 -89.81 16.93
CA ARG A 8 -21.43 -89.45 17.21
C ARG A 8 -20.78 -88.63 16.06
N ILE A 9 -21.02 -89.02 14.85
CA ILE A 9 -20.52 -88.30 13.67
C ILE A 9 -21.10 -86.89 13.61
N LEU A 10 -22.42 -86.72 13.84
CA LEU A 10 -23.09 -85.43 13.84
C LEU A 10 -22.56 -84.50 14.97
N LEU A 11 -22.29 -85.07 16.19
CA LEU A 11 -21.65 -84.31 17.25
C LEU A 11 -20.22 -83.88 16.91
N ILE A 12 -19.44 -84.75 16.28
CA ILE A 12 -18.07 -84.39 15.86
C ILE A 12 -18.11 -83.25 14.79
N ILE A 13 -19.00 -83.36 13.82
CA ILE A 13 -19.17 -82.27 12.77
C ILE A 13 -19.60 -80.99 13.47
N PHE A 14 -20.49 -81.02 14.44
CA PHE A 14 -20.94 -79.82 15.14
C PHE A 14 -19.79 -79.17 15.96
N PHE A 15 -18.96 -79.96 16.65
CA PHE A 15 -17.78 -79.38 17.31
C PHE A 15 -16.72 -78.83 16.36
N ILE A 16 -16.53 -79.48 15.20
CA ILE A 16 -15.61 -78.98 14.19
C ILE A 16 -16.10 -77.63 13.64
N ILE A 17 -17.42 -77.45 13.40
CA ILE A 17 -17.99 -76.18 12.94
C ILE A 17 -17.79 -75.10 13.98
N ILE A 18 -18.08 -75.40 15.29
CA ILE A 18 -17.89 -74.45 16.37
C ILE A 18 -16.41 -74.03 16.46
N PHE A 19 -15.51 -74.99 16.41
CA PHE A 19 -14.08 -74.73 16.47
C PHE A 19 -13.61 -73.87 15.29
N SER A 20 -14.09 -74.15 14.10
CA SER A 20 -13.80 -73.38 12.90
C SER A 20 -14.27 -71.93 13.03
N VAL A 21 -15.48 -71.70 13.55
CA VAL A 21 -16.00 -70.34 13.76
C VAL A 21 -15.17 -69.57 14.80
N ILE A 22 -14.79 -70.24 15.88
CA ILE A 22 -13.94 -69.61 16.91
C ILE A 22 -12.55 -69.25 16.37
N ALA A 23 -11.94 -70.21 15.61
CA ALA A 23 -10.65 -70.00 14.98
C ALA A 23 -10.70 -68.86 13.95
N ALA A 24 -11.75 -68.78 13.16
CA ALA A 24 -11.95 -67.70 12.18
C ALA A 24 -12.11 -66.34 12.90
N ARG A 25 -12.92 -66.27 13.96
CA ARG A 25 -13.05 -65.01 14.75
C ARG A 25 -11.74 -64.59 15.36
N TYR A 26 -10.96 -65.53 15.90
CA TYR A 26 -9.66 -65.24 16.47
C TYR A 26 -8.67 -64.73 15.42
N ALA A 27 -8.59 -65.33 14.25
CA ALA A 27 -7.74 -64.92 13.14
C ALA A 27 -8.14 -63.56 12.61
N ILE A 28 -9.43 -63.29 12.47
CA ILE A 28 -9.96 -61.99 12.08
C ILE A 28 -9.59 -60.93 13.11
N GLY A 29 -9.75 -61.24 14.43
CA GLY A 29 -9.39 -60.33 15.51
C GLY A 29 -7.91 -59.95 15.53
N LEU A 30 -7.02 -60.93 15.29
CA LEU A 30 -5.57 -60.68 15.16
C LEU A 30 -5.25 -59.81 13.93
N HIS A 31 -5.91 -60.06 12.80
CA HIS A 31 -5.71 -59.28 11.60
C HIS A 31 -6.13 -57.82 11.79
N PHE A 32 -7.27 -57.57 12.39
CA PHE A 32 -7.76 -56.23 12.70
C PHE A 32 -6.87 -55.53 13.72
N LYS A 33 -6.43 -56.21 14.80
CA LYS A 33 -5.47 -55.65 15.74
C LYS A 33 -4.18 -55.20 15.05
N LYS A 34 -3.64 -56.00 14.13
CA LYS A 34 -2.40 -55.69 13.43
C LYS A 34 -2.55 -54.48 12.46
N LYS A 35 -3.73 -54.39 11.84
CA LYS A 35 -3.99 -53.33 10.84
C LYS A 35 -4.40 -51.98 11.47
N PHE A 36 -5.11 -51.98 12.57
CA PHE A 36 -5.66 -50.76 13.20
C PHE A 36 -4.96 -50.37 14.51
N SER A 37 -3.95 -51.13 14.96
CA SER A 37 -3.19 -50.80 16.16
C SER A 37 -2.21 -49.65 15.97
N LYS A 38 -1.80 -49.38 14.74
CA LYS A 38 -0.93 -48.23 14.43
C LYS A 38 -1.79 -46.99 14.22
N ARG A 39 -1.93 -46.14 15.23
CA ARG A 39 -2.49 -44.81 15.06
C ARG A 39 -1.63 -44.05 14.02
N PRO A 40 -2.20 -43.44 13.00
CA PRO A 40 -1.42 -42.59 12.14
C PRO A 40 -0.75 -41.51 12.99
N PRO A 41 0.48 -41.12 12.67
CA PRO A 41 1.14 -40.03 13.37
C PRO A 41 0.27 -38.79 13.29
N PRO A 42 0.18 -37.97 14.35
CA PRO A 42 -0.58 -36.72 14.30
C PRO A 42 -0.01 -35.82 13.21
N ASN A 43 -0.90 -35.26 12.40
CA ASN A 43 -0.51 -34.24 11.42
C ASN A 43 -0.03 -33.00 12.20
N VAL A 44 1.17 -32.58 11.94
CA VAL A 44 1.73 -31.34 12.49
C VAL A 44 1.87 -30.34 11.35
N ILE A 45 1.42 -29.12 11.61
CA ILE A 45 1.64 -28.01 10.70
C ILE A 45 3.04 -27.47 11.03
N VAL A 46 3.95 -27.57 10.09
CA VAL A 46 5.29 -27.01 10.21
C VAL A 46 5.40 -25.81 9.28
N SER A 47 5.98 -24.72 9.78
CA SER A 47 6.42 -23.63 8.94
C SER A 47 7.94 -23.57 8.96
N VAL A 48 8.53 -23.40 7.80
CA VAL A 48 9.97 -23.20 7.68
C VAL A 48 10.27 -21.79 8.16
N VAL A 49 11.16 -21.67 9.15
CA VAL A 49 11.64 -20.37 9.63
C VAL A 49 12.69 -19.87 8.64
N GLU A 50 12.35 -18.84 7.89
CA GLU A 50 13.28 -18.17 7.01
C GLU A 50 13.85 -16.92 7.69
N LYS A 51 15.14 -16.66 7.46
CA LYS A 51 15.78 -15.44 7.95
C LYS A 51 15.25 -14.27 7.15
N SER A 52 14.44 -13.44 7.77
CA SER A 52 13.89 -12.22 7.17
C SER A 52 14.47 -10.99 7.85
N ASN A 53 14.79 -9.98 7.06
CA ASN A 53 15.21 -8.69 7.58
C ASN A 53 13.97 -7.84 7.86
N PHE A 54 13.73 -7.55 9.12
CA PHE A 54 12.66 -6.64 9.53
C PHE A 54 13.22 -5.22 9.60
N TYR A 55 12.71 -4.36 8.73
CA TYR A 55 13.01 -2.95 8.76
C TYR A 55 11.91 -2.22 9.55
N LYS A 56 12.33 -1.30 10.41
CA LYS A 56 11.38 -0.38 11.05
C LYS A 56 10.88 0.57 9.97
N SER A 57 9.60 0.52 9.67
CA SER A 57 8.93 1.42 8.72
C SER A 57 7.95 2.31 9.45
N ILE A 58 7.74 3.51 8.94
CA ILE A 58 6.78 4.49 9.42
C ILE A 58 5.85 4.79 8.27
N GLU A 59 4.56 4.67 8.50
CA GLU A 59 3.54 5.09 7.55
C GLU A 59 3.03 6.47 7.93
N THR A 60 2.97 7.37 6.95
CA THR A 60 2.49 8.73 7.13
C THR A 60 1.87 9.25 5.85
N PHE A 61 1.10 10.31 5.98
CA PHE A 61 0.50 11.00 4.84
C PHE A 61 1.38 12.15 4.40
N GLY A 62 1.39 12.41 3.10
CA GLY A 62 2.13 13.51 2.52
C GLY A 62 1.32 14.26 1.47
N THR A 63 1.74 15.49 1.21
CA THR A 63 1.17 16.34 0.16
C THR A 63 2.19 16.51 -0.96
N ALA A 64 1.77 16.17 -2.18
CA ALA A 64 2.60 16.39 -3.35
C ALA A 64 2.53 17.87 -3.76
N ILE A 65 3.70 18.48 -3.92
CA ILE A 65 3.85 19.88 -4.35
C ILE A 65 4.78 19.96 -5.56
N ALA A 66 4.55 20.92 -6.43
CA ALA A 66 5.44 21.18 -7.55
C ALA A 66 6.83 21.58 -7.05
N ARG A 67 7.87 21.16 -7.76
CA ARG A 67 9.26 21.54 -7.41
C ARG A 67 9.47 23.05 -7.43
N ASN A 68 8.99 23.70 -8.50
CA ASN A 68 8.97 25.15 -8.63
C ASN A 68 7.51 25.57 -8.85
N SER A 69 7.08 26.54 -8.10
CA SER A 69 5.75 27.15 -8.24
C SER A 69 5.91 28.66 -8.14
N LYS A 70 5.30 29.38 -9.07
CA LYS A 70 5.23 30.83 -9.07
C LYS A 70 3.78 31.25 -9.16
N THR A 71 3.39 32.16 -8.29
CA THR A 71 2.03 32.72 -8.29
C THR A 71 2.10 34.18 -8.66
N PHE A 72 1.31 34.57 -9.66
CA PHE A 72 1.13 35.94 -10.08
C PHE A 72 -0.28 36.39 -9.66
N ARG A 73 -0.36 37.55 -9.04
CA ARG A 73 -1.61 38.21 -8.72
C ARG A 73 -1.76 39.45 -9.56
N ILE A 74 -2.78 39.50 -10.39
CA ILE A 74 -2.98 40.54 -11.40
C ILE A 74 -4.40 41.10 -11.23
N LYS A 75 -4.57 42.40 -11.31
CA LYS A 75 -5.90 42.98 -11.37
C LYS A 75 -6.56 42.68 -12.69
N LYS A 76 -7.85 42.31 -12.66
CA LYS A 76 -8.61 41.94 -13.87
C LYS A 76 -8.69 43.05 -14.90
N ASP A 77 -8.78 44.32 -14.45
CA ASP A 77 -8.84 45.49 -15.27
C ASP A 77 -7.53 45.82 -16.00
N GLN A 78 -6.40 45.34 -15.50
CA GLN A 78 -5.08 45.54 -16.13
C GLN A 78 -4.77 44.55 -17.25
N VAL A 79 -5.54 43.49 -17.39
CA VAL A 79 -5.29 42.43 -18.37
C VAL A 79 -5.68 42.92 -19.77
N LEU A 80 -4.78 42.76 -20.73
CA LEU A 80 -5.04 43.03 -22.11
C LEU A 80 -5.60 41.79 -22.80
N GLY A 81 -6.87 41.85 -23.24
CA GLY A 81 -7.51 40.77 -24.00
C GLY A 81 -8.03 39.59 -23.18
N ASN A 82 -8.50 38.53 -23.86
CA ASN A 82 -9.03 37.34 -23.24
C ASN A 82 -7.92 36.36 -22.90
N LEU A 83 -7.78 36.06 -21.59
CA LEU A 83 -6.82 35.12 -21.08
C LEU A 83 -7.29 33.68 -21.28
N LYS A 84 -6.73 32.98 -22.23
CA LYS A 84 -6.85 31.49 -22.34
C LYS A 84 -5.70 30.83 -21.58
N ILE A 85 -5.79 30.76 -20.25
CA ILE A 85 -4.70 30.26 -19.38
C ILE A 85 -4.93 28.83 -18.92
N ASP A 86 -6.18 28.37 -18.90
CA ASP A 86 -6.53 27.14 -18.25
C ASP A 86 -5.75 25.93 -18.77
N ASN A 87 -4.98 25.30 -17.85
CA ASN A 87 -4.24 24.08 -18.09
C ASN A 87 -3.21 24.10 -19.23
N ARG A 88 -2.83 25.28 -19.72
CA ARG A 88 -1.84 25.43 -20.81
C ARG A 88 -0.43 25.13 -20.28
N PHE A 89 0.35 24.39 -21.06
CA PHE A 89 1.78 24.24 -20.83
C PHE A 89 2.53 25.35 -21.52
N VAL A 90 3.47 25.99 -20.82
CA VAL A 90 4.31 27.05 -21.33
C VAL A 90 5.79 26.72 -21.24
N LYS A 91 6.58 27.24 -22.16
CA LYS A 91 8.04 27.15 -22.14
C LYS A 91 8.62 28.33 -21.36
N LYS A 92 9.86 28.19 -20.88
CA LYS A 92 10.60 29.32 -20.29
C LYS A 92 10.69 30.47 -21.29
N GLY A 93 10.39 31.70 -20.85
CA GLY A 93 10.40 32.92 -21.67
C GLY A 93 9.13 33.13 -22.48
N GLU A 94 8.17 32.22 -22.44
CA GLU A 94 6.88 32.41 -23.15
C GLU A 94 6.00 33.41 -22.40
N ILE A 95 5.31 34.27 -23.14
CA ILE A 95 4.41 35.28 -22.56
C ILE A 95 3.18 34.60 -21.98
N ILE A 96 2.94 34.83 -20.70
CA ILE A 96 1.75 34.34 -19.96
C ILE A 96 0.62 35.36 -20.10
N VAL A 97 0.90 36.63 -19.84
CA VAL A 97 -0.07 37.74 -19.83
C VAL A 97 0.57 38.99 -20.35
N ALA A 98 -0.16 39.73 -21.17
CA ALA A 98 0.14 41.11 -21.50
C ALA A 98 -0.78 42.04 -20.70
N LEU A 99 -0.21 43.11 -20.12
CA LEU A 99 -0.91 44.10 -19.33
C LEU A 99 -1.10 45.40 -20.13
N LYS A 100 -2.08 46.18 -19.74
CA LYS A 100 -2.42 47.46 -20.44
C LYS A 100 -1.29 48.49 -20.44
N ASP A 101 -0.42 48.42 -19.43
CA ASP A 101 0.71 49.33 -19.23
C ASP A 101 1.95 48.92 -20.03
N ASN A 102 1.78 48.15 -21.12
CA ASN A 102 2.86 47.51 -21.88
C ASN A 102 3.77 46.57 -21.07
N GLU A 103 3.40 46.23 -19.85
CA GLU A 103 4.10 45.20 -19.09
C GLU A 103 3.70 43.82 -19.61
N ILE A 104 4.67 42.92 -19.62
CA ILE A 104 4.44 41.51 -19.99
C ILE A 104 4.92 40.60 -18.87
N ILE A 105 4.12 39.62 -18.53
CA ILE A 105 4.48 38.57 -17.59
C ILE A 105 4.92 37.37 -18.41
N MET A 106 6.18 36.94 -18.20
CA MET A 106 6.76 35.80 -18.89
C MET A 106 6.99 34.63 -17.91
N ALA A 107 6.99 33.43 -18.47
CA ALA A 107 7.29 32.22 -17.73
C ALA A 107 8.79 32.16 -17.35
N GLU A 108 9.09 32.15 -16.06
CA GLU A 108 10.47 32.04 -15.55
C GLU A 108 11.05 30.63 -15.78
N PHE A 109 10.20 29.63 -15.88
CA PHE A 109 10.53 28.23 -16.17
C PHE A 109 9.41 27.58 -16.99
N ALA A 110 9.69 26.44 -17.57
CA ALA A 110 8.68 25.65 -18.29
C ALA A 110 7.76 24.94 -17.30
N GLY A 111 6.45 25.09 -17.47
CA GLY A 111 5.48 24.54 -16.53
C GLY A 111 4.05 24.60 -17.02
N LYS A 112 3.13 24.19 -16.17
CA LYS A 112 1.70 24.22 -16.43
C LYS A 112 1.09 25.43 -15.75
N LEU A 113 0.25 26.15 -16.48
CA LEU A 113 -0.48 27.29 -15.96
C LEU A 113 -1.80 26.84 -15.34
N GLY A 114 -2.08 27.37 -14.16
CA GLY A 114 -3.40 27.34 -13.51
C GLY A 114 -3.98 28.74 -13.40
N LYS A 115 -5.30 28.85 -13.50
CA LYS A 115 -6.03 30.11 -13.31
C LYS A 115 -7.02 29.93 -12.15
N ARG A 116 -7.06 30.91 -11.25
CA ARG A 116 -8.04 30.98 -10.18
C ARG A 116 -8.59 32.39 -10.08
N GLU A 117 -9.89 32.51 -10.09
CA GLU A 117 -10.59 33.75 -9.78
C GLU A 117 -11.03 33.75 -8.32
N ILE A 118 -10.94 34.91 -7.68
CA ILE A 118 -11.46 35.10 -6.34
C ILE A 118 -12.98 35.30 -6.48
N ALA A 119 -13.76 34.64 -5.63
CA ALA A 119 -15.21 34.74 -5.67
C ALA A 119 -15.68 36.19 -5.45
N GLN A 120 -16.76 36.55 -6.13
CA GLN A 120 -17.38 37.87 -5.97
C GLN A 120 -17.79 38.11 -4.52
N GLY A 121 -17.62 39.37 -4.04
CA GLY A 121 -17.92 39.74 -2.68
C GLY A 121 -16.82 39.44 -1.65
N VAL A 122 -15.74 38.76 -2.07
CA VAL A 122 -14.56 38.53 -1.22
C VAL A 122 -13.52 39.62 -1.48
N LEU A 123 -12.79 40.02 -0.44
CA LEU A 123 -11.70 40.98 -0.55
C LEU A 123 -10.70 40.55 -1.63
N GLY A 124 -10.43 41.43 -2.62
CA GLY A 124 -9.57 41.11 -3.73
C GLY A 124 -10.25 40.36 -4.88
N SER A 125 -11.59 40.38 -4.97
CA SER A 125 -12.36 39.74 -6.05
C SER A 125 -12.10 40.36 -7.44
N ASP A 126 -11.47 41.52 -7.47
CA ASP A 126 -10.94 42.19 -8.67
C ASP A 126 -9.67 41.54 -9.21
N SER A 127 -9.08 40.64 -8.47
CA SER A 127 -7.80 40.02 -8.81
C SER A 127 -7.96 38.63 -9.45
N LEU A 128 -7.04 38.36 -10.35
CA LEU A 128 -6.83 37.08 -10.98
C LEU A 128 -5.54 36.46 -10.43
N ILE A 129 -5.61 35.22 -9.98
CA ILE A 129 -4.45 34.45 -9.52
C ILE A 129 -4.05 33.50 -10.65
N ILE A 130 -2.82 33.59 -11.11
CA ILE A 130 -2.22 32.70 -12.09
C ILE A 130 -1.10 31.93 -11.39
N THR A 131 -1.08 30.62 -11.50
CA THR A 131 0.01 29.78 -11.01
C THR A 131 0.78 29.20 -12.18
N LEU A 132 2.09 29.14 -12.06
CA LEU A 132 2.98 28.42 -12.95
C LEU A 132 3.67 27.33 -12.16
N ASP A 133 3.41 26.07 -12.48
CA ASP A 133 3.88 24.91 -11.73
C ASP A 133 4.75 24.01 -12.61
N ASP A 134 5.99 23.74 -12.16
CA ASP A 134 6.87 22.74 -12.78
C ASP A 134 6.48 21.34 -12.24
N LEU A 135 5.76 20.60 -13.08
CA LEU A 135 5.27 19.25 -12.75
C LEU A 135 6.22 18.12 -13.17
N LYS A 136 7.40 18.42 -13.70
CA LYS A 136 8.37 17.37 -14.10
C LYS A 136 8.88 16.57 -12.92
N LYS A 137 9.08 17.25 -11.80
CA LYS A 137 9.44 16.64 -10.51
C LYS A 137 8.54 17.23 -9.44
N VAL A 138 8.13 16.37 -8.52
CA VAL A 138 7.33 16.78 -7.37
C VAL A 138 8.08 16.49 -6.07
N TYR A 139 7.89 17.33 -5.13
CA TYR A 139 8.23 17.06 -3.74
C TYR A 139 7.02 16.49 -3.02
N ILE A 140 7.27 15.69 -2.01
CA ILE A 140 6.22 15.23 -1.10
C ILE A 140 6.62 15.66 0.30
N ASP A 141 5.85 16.60 0.83
CA ASP A 141 6.02 17.06 2.20
C ASP A 141 5.24 16.13 3.12
N ILE A 142 5.94 15.52 4.06
CA ILE A 142 5.41 14.57 5.04
C ILE A 142 5.64 15.09 6.46
N LYS A 143 4.67 14.83 7.34
CA LYS A 143 4.77 15.12 8.77
C LYS A 143 5.10 13.83 9.51
N ILE A 144 6.20 13.83 10.22
CA ILE A 144 6.68 12.66 10.97
C ILE A 144 6.62 12.99 12.47
N PRO A 145 6.02 12.14 13.31
CA PRO A 145 5.94 12.35 14.75
C PRO A 145 7.33 12.51 15.41
N GLU A 146 7.42 13.35 16.44
CA GLU A 146 8.68 13.71 17.09
C GLU A 146 9.48 12.53 17.67
N ASN A 147 8.80 11.45 18.05
CA ASN A 147 9.44 10.25 18.59
C ASN A 147 10.33 9.51 17.55
N TYR A 148 10.22 9.85 16.26
CA TYR A 148 11.03 9.29 15.19
C TYR A 148 12.17 10.20 14.73
N VAL A 149 12.30 11.40 15.30
CA VAL A 149 13.32 12.39 14.88
C VAL A 149 14.74 11.81 14.93
N GLY A 150 15.05 11.01 15.96
CA GLY A 150 16.40 10.43 16.14
C GLY A 150 16.85 9.49 15.01
N ILE A 151 15.92 8.91 14.26
CA ILE A 151 16.22 8.01 13.13
C ILE A 151 16.04 8.68 11.78
N LEU A 152 15.46 9.87 11.74
CA LEU A 152 15.14 10.58 10.52
C LEU A 152 16.40 11.24 9.95
N LYS A 153 16.82 10.82 8.75
CA LYS A 153 18.02 11.34 8.10
C LYS A 153 17.77 11.58 6.60
N LYS A 154 18.50 12.55 6.04
CA LYS A 154 18.57 12.75 4.60
C LYS A 154 19.05 11.46 3.92
N GLY A 155 18.43 11.10 2.79
CA GLY A 155 18.76 9.92 2.00
C GLY A 155 17.97 8.66 2.36
N LEU A 156 17.16 8.66 3.43
CA LEU A 156 16.25 7.53 3.70
C LEU A 156 15.30 7.33 2.54
N ILE A 157 15.06 6.07 2.20
CA ILE A 157 14.15 5.68 1.12
C ILE A 157 12.72 5.80 1.62
N ALA A 158 11.87 6.43 0.81
CA ALA A 158 10.44 6.50 1.01
C ALA A 158 9.72 5.79 -0.14
N GLU A 159 8.80 4.90 0.18
CA GLU A 159 7.87 4.31 -0.77
C GLU A 159 6.56 5.11 -0.72
N ILE A 160 6.10 5.54 -1.88
CA ILE A 160 4.97 6.44 -2.03
C ILE A 160 3.89 5.72 -2.81
N SER A 161 2.70 5.66 -2.25
CA SER A 161 1.50 5.17 -2.92
C SER A 161 0.43 6.25 -2.96
N SER A 162 -0.37 6.26 -4.01
CA SER A 162 -1.50 7.16 -4.13
C SER A 162 -2.69 6.41 -4.71
N PRO A 163 -3.91 6.64 -4.20
CA PRO A 163 -5.12 6.03 -4.78
C PRO A 163 -5.33 6.38 -6.26
N ALA A 164 -4.79 7.52 -6.71
CA ALA A 164 -4.88 7.96 -8.10
C ALA A 164 -4.01 7.13 -9.06
N PHE A 165 -3.03 6.41 -8.56
CA PHE A 165 -2.09 5.65 -9.38
C PHE A 165 -1.93 4.22 -8.83
N LYS A 166 -2.05 3.23 -9.71
CA LYS A 166 -1.79 1.81 -9.34
C LYS A 166 -0.30 1.51 -9.06
N LYS A 167 0.59 2.41 -9.48
CA LYS A 167 2.03 2.27 -9.36
C LYS A 167 2.53 2.87 -8.05
N LYS A 168 3.42 2.16 -7.37
CA LYS A 168 4.21 2.70 -6.27
C LYS A 168 5.43 3.45 -6.80
N PHE A 169 5.75 4.56 -6.18
CA PHE A 169 6.92 5.37 -6.51
C PHE A 169 7.94 5.23 -5.38
N ARG A 170 9.21 5.44 -5.71
CA ARG A 170 10.28 5.50 -4.72
C ARG A 170 10.92 6.86 -4.76
N GLY A 171 11.07 7.45 -3.58
CA GLY A 171 11.75 8.71 -3.38
C GLY A 171 12.80 8.59 -2.27
N LYS A 172 13.49 9.69 -2.01
CA LYS A 172 14.45 9.81 -0.91
C LYS A 172 14.16 11.07 -0.13
N ILE A 173 14.36 11.03 1.18
CA ILE A 173 14.30 12.22 2.01
C ILE A 173 15.42 13.18 1.58
N GLU A 174 15.04 14.34 1.06
CA GLU A 174 15.94 15.40 0.64
C GLU A 174 16.32 16.31 1.78
N SER A 175 15.35 16.65 2.61
CA SER A 175 15.54 17.54 3.75
C SER A 175 14.61 17.21 4.90
N VAL A 176 15.06 17.55 6.10
CA VAL A 176 14.30 17.45 7.34
C VAL A 176 14.34 18.83 7.99
N SER A 177 13.20 19.34 8.44
CA SER A 177 13.11 20.59 9.15
C SER A 177 13.95 20.55 10.45
N SER A 178 14.52 21.67 10.84
CA SER A 178 15.20 21.80 12.12
C SER A 178 14.25 22.08 13.30
N ARG A 179 12.96 22.30 13.00
CA ARG A 179 11.96 22.66 14.02
C ARG A 179 10.83 21.65 14.05
N ILE A 180 10.41 21.33 15.26
CA ILE A 180 9.19 20.55 15.51
C ILE A 180 8.03 21.55 15.60
N ASP A 181 6.94 21.23 14.95
CA ASP A 181 5.67 21.96 15.08
C ASP A 181 5.04 21.59 16.44
N PRO A 182 4.93 22.55 17.38
CA PRO A 182 4.42 22.26 18.72
C PRO A 182 2.94 21.90 18.73
N SER A 183 2.18 22.35 17.74
CA SER A 183 0.73 22.09 17.67
C SER A 183 0.43 20.64 17.23
N THR A 184 1.25 20.10 16.34
CA THR A 184 1.09 18.75 15.80
C THR A 184 2.10 17.74 16.33
N ARG A 185 3.08 18.18 17.13
CA ARG A 185 4.22 17.39 17.64
C ARG A 185 4.88 16.57 16.51
N SER A 186 5.07 17.22 15.39
CA SER A 186 5.65 16.58 14.21
C SER A 186 6.74 17.42 13.58
N ILE A 187 7.64 16.77 12.88
CA ILE A 187 8.68 17.40 12.08
C ILE A 187 8.33 17.25 10.60
N LEU A 188 8.58 18.31 9.84
CA LEU A 188 8.39 18.30 8.40
C LEU A 188 9.61 17.68 7.73
N ALA A 189 9.38 16.70 6.87
CA ALA A 189 10.40 16.15 6.00
C ALA A 189 9.93 16.22 4.54
N ARG A 190 10.86 16.41 3.63
CA ARG A 190 10.61 16.53 2.21
C ARG A 190 11.24 15.36 1.47
N VAL A 191 10.45 14.67 0.67
CA VAL A 191 10.84 13.57 -0.19
C VAL A 191 10.89 14.04 -1.64
N ILE A 192 11.90 13.62 -2.40
CA ILE A 192 12.05 13.86 -3.84
C ILE A 192 12.08 12.54 -4.61
#